data_a9a30a6009f69bda3718d47c5c16d3cf
#
_entry.id   a9a30a6009f69bda3718d47c5c16d3cf
#
_cell.length_a   1.000
_cell.length_b   1.000
_cell.length_c   1.000
_cell.angle_alpha   90.00
_cell.angle_beta   90.00
_cell.angle_gamma   90.00
#
_symmetry.space_group_name_H-M   'P 1'
#
loop_
_entity.id
_entity.type
_entity.pdbx_description
1 polymer ?
#
loop_
_entity_poly.entity_id
_entity_poly.type
_entity_poly.pdbx_seq_one_letter_code
_entity_poly.pdbx_strand_id
1 'polypeptide(L)'
;WADTYNLFDNWIRLNELLALSSYFETYLSCIIGLSFESDPGLLIGSIHSVDGIKLLKDGHTFKKEDFKQRIIDCTRGDWNSRISYMKSTFGSVPQSLIDGRSELDKMRILRNKVGHAFGRDIEKSRNYALTQIHNMETLKTKQFLKYQKMIKKIASDIDQQLMNNHIGNFQPLYHYHLLYPSAVRKLNDGERMMLLKKSIGGDIKETYSKDFCRWVVTYYDQL
;
A
#
# COMPACT_ATOMS: atom_id res chain seq x y z
N TRP A 1 -40.61 -2.23 -9.95
CA TRP A 1 -39.62 -3.23 -9.54
C TRP A 1 -38.26 -2.98 -10.19
N ALA A 2 -38.22 -2.75 -11.52
CA ALA A 2 -36.95 -2.49 -12.24
C ALA A 2 -36.22 -1.26 -11.70
N ASP A 3 -36.91 -0.17 -11.43
CA ASP A 3 -36.29 1.07 -10.90
C ASP A 3 -35.70 0.87 -9.51
N THR A 4 -36.41 0.15 -8.64
CA THR A 4 -35.94 -0.18 -7.29
C THR A 4 -34.69 -1.07 -7.36
N TYR A 5 -34.67 -2.04 -8.28
CA TYR A 5 -33.51 -2.89 -8.50
C TYR A 5 -32.30 -2.09 -9.00
N ASN A 6 -32.49 -1.18 -9.96
CA ASN A 6 -31.44 -0.32 -10.48
C ASN A 6 -30.85 0.61 -9.41
N LEU A 7 -31.70 1.16 -8.52
CA LEU A 7 -31.24 1.96 -7.39
C LEU A 7 -30.41 1.14 -6.40
N PHE A 8 -30.86 -0.08 -6.09
CA PHE A 8 -30.13 -1.00 -5.21
C PHE A 8 -28.78 -1.42 -5.80
N ASP A 9 -28.76 -1.78 -7.09
CA ASP A 9 -27.55 -2.13 -7.81
C ASP A 9 -26.54 -0.97 -7.89
N ASN A 10 -27.04 0.27 -8.10
CA ASN A 10 -26.22 1.47 -8.01
C ASN A 10 -25.66 1.68 -6.60
N TRP A 11 -26.44 1.46 -5.56
CA TRP A 11 -26.00 1.56 -4.17
C TRP A 11 -24.90 0.54 -3.84
N ILE A 12 -25.02 -0.70 -4.33
CA ILE A 12 -23.97 -1.72 -4.18
C ILE A 12 -22.68 -1.21 -4.81
N ARG A 13 -22.69 -0.76 -6.07
CA ARG A 13 -21.49 -0.25 -6.75
C ARG A 13 -20.83 0.93 -6.04
N LEU A 14 -21.63 1.82 -5.45
CA LEU A 14 -21.08 2.94 -4.67
C LEU A 14 -20.37 2.44 -3.40
N ASN A 15 -20.89 1.41 -2.72
CA ASN A 15 -20.22 0.80 -1.58
C ASN A 15 -18.98 -0.02 -1.98
N GLU A 16 -19.01 -0.71 -3.11
CA GLU A 16 -17.82 -1.36 -3.68
C GLU A 16 -16.72 -0.34 -4.02
N LEU A 17 -17.08 0.86 -4.51
CA LEU A 17 -16.14 1.94 -4.73
C LEU A 17 -15.50 2.43 -3.42
N LEU A 18 -16.29 2.55 -2.35
CA LEU A 18 -15.80 2.89 -1.01
C LEU A 18 -14.78 1.86 -0.53
N ALA A 19 -15.09 0.57 -0.65
CA ALA A 19 -14.20 -0.53 -0.29
C ALA A 19 -12.92 -0.51 -1.14
N LEU A 20 -13.03 -0.40 -2.47
CA LEU A 20 -11.89 -0.33 -3.40
C LEU A 20 -10.94 0.82 -3.04
N SER A 21 -11.49 2.01 -2.75
CA SER A 21 -10.70 3.18 -2.34
C SER A 21 -9.97 2.94 -1.02
N SER A 22 -10.67 2.35 -0.04
CA SER A 22 -10.10 2.09 1.29
C SER A 22 -8.99 1.04 1.22
N TYR A 23 -9.17 -0.03 0.44
CA TYR A 23 -8.12 -1.02 0.20
C TYR A 23 -6.90 -0.42 -0.49
N PHE A 24 -7.11 0.44 -1.49
CA PHE A 24 -6.00 1.10 -2.18
C PHE A 24 -5.24 2.06 -1.25
N GLU A 25 -5.92 2.84 -0.41
CA GLU A 25 -5.28 3.72 0.58
C GLU A 25 -4.51 2.92 1.65
N THR A 26 -5.05 1.79 2.09
CA THR A 26 -4.37 0.88 3.03
C THR A 26 -3.13 0.27 2.38
N TYR A 27 -3.26 -0.24 1.15
CA TYR A 27 -2.13 -0.77 0.38
C TYR A 27 -1.00 0.26 0.25
N LEU A 28 -1.32 1.50 -0.16
CA LEU A 28 -0.33 2.58 -0.27
C LEU A 28 0.39 2.83 1.06
N SER A 29 -0.35 2.89 2.16
CA SER A 29 0.23 3.09 3.48
C SER A 29 1.19 1.96 3.88
N CYS A 30 0.84 0.71 3.55
CA CYS A 30 1.67 -0.45 3.84
C CYS A 30 2.94 -0.46 2.99
N ILE A 31 2.84 -0.29 1.67
CA ILE A 31 4.00 -0.39 0.77
C ILE A 31 4.98 0.79 0.96
N ILE A 32 4.46 1.99 1.22
CA ILE A 32 5.29 3.17 1.55
C ILE A 32 5.97 2.99 2.90
N GLY A 33 5.26 2.48 3.92
CA GLY A 33 5.85 2.17 5.22
C GLY A 33 6.98 1.15 5.10
N LEU A 34 6.75 0.07 4.34
CA LEU A 34 7.77 -0.94 4.07
C LEU A 34 9.01 -0.37 3.36
N SER A 35 8.81 0.58 2.44
CA SER A 35 9.92 1.26 1.77
C SER A 35 10.79 2.05 2.74
N PHE A 36 10.22 2.72 3.73
CA PHE A 36 10.97 3.43 4.77
C PHE A 36 11.71 2.49 5.73
N GLU A 37 11.12 1.35 6.07
CA GLU A 37 11.79 0.35 6.92
C GLU A 37 12.96 -0.29 6.18
N SER A 38 12.80 -0.55 4.89
CA SER A 38 13.85 -1.14 4.04
C SER A 38 14.96 -0.16 3.70
N ASP A 39 14.62 1.09 3.41
CA ASP A 39 15.53 2.16 3.03
C ASP A 39 15.26 3.43 3.86
N PRO A 40 15.71 3.49 5.12
CA PRO A 40 15.56 4.67 5.97
C PRO A 40 16.25 5.93 5.45
N GLY A 41 17.15 5.80 4.46
CA GLY A 41 17.78 6.91 3.76
C GLY A 41 16.76 7.85 3.10
N LEU A 42 15.58 7.34 2.75
CA LEU A 42 14.45 8.12 2.22
C LEU A 42 14.00 9.28 3.16
N LEU A 43 14.29 9.19 4.46
CA LEU A 43 14.02 10.29 5.41
C LEU A 43 14.91 11.52 5.18
N ILE A 44 16.10 11.30 4.66
CA ILE A 44 17.11 12.36 4.41
C ILE A 44 17.16 12.74 2.92
N GLY A 45 16.47 12.04 2.08
CA GLY A 45 16.34 12.31 0.63
C GLY A 45 16.66 11.08 -0.21
N SER A 46 16.03 10.97 -1.36
CA SER A 46 16.11 9.81 -2.27
C SER A 46 17.51 9.51 -2.84
N ILE A 47 18.49 10.37 -2.59
CA ILE A 47 19.88 10.18 -3.05
C ILE A 47 20.67 9.23 -2.12
N HIS A 48 20.21 9.04 -0.89
CA HIS A 48 20.89 8.24 0.12
C HIS A 48 20.13 6.94 0.34
N SER A 49 20.73 5.82 -0.08
CA SER A 49 20.22 4.48 0.27
C SER A 49 20.89 3.98 1.54
N VAL A 50 20.09 3.51 2.47
CA VAL A 50 20.54 2.94 3.75
C VAL A 50 19.88 1.57 3.93
N ASP A 51 20.71 0.54 4.14
CA ASP A 51 20.21 -0.82 4.37
C ASP A 51 19.53 -0.95 5.74
N GLY A 52 18.21 -1.04 5.74
CA GLY A 52 17.40 -1.17 6.94
C GLY A 52 17.68 -2.46 7.72
N ILE A 53 18.02 -3.58 7.04
CA ILE A 53 18.38 -4.84 7.72
C ILE A 53 19.68 -4.69 8.49
N LYS A 54 20.67 -4.00 7.91
CA LYS A 54 21.93 -3.73 8.61
C LYS A 54 21.70 -2.94 9.88
N LEU A 55 20.89 -1.87 9.80
CA LEU A 55 20.54 -1.08 10.98
C LEU A 55 19.84 -1.92 12.07
N LEU A 56 18.91 -2.78 11.69
CA LEU A 56 18.23 -3.69 12.62
C LEU A 56 19.20 -4.69 13.26
N LYS A 57 20.16 -5.24 12.50
CA LYS A 57 21.19 -6.15 12.99
C LYS A 57 22.11 -5.45 13.99
N ASP A 58 22.42 -4.18 13.78
CA ASP A 58 23.22 -3.32 14.66
C ASP A 58 22.44 -2.84 15.92
N GLY A 59 21.19 -3.29 16.08
CA GLY A 59 20.35 -3.02 17.25
C GLY A 59 19.50 -1.76 17.15
N HIS A 60 19.44 -1.10 16.00
CA HIS A 60 18.51 0.00 15.78
C HIS A 60 17.08 -0.53 15.61
N THR A 61 16.11 0.20 16.12
CA THR A 61 14.68 -0.13 15.98
C THR A 61 13.96 1.01 15.30
N PHE A 62 13.11 0.67 14.31
CA PHE A 62 12.25 1.65 13.66
C PHE A 62 10.89 1.66 14.36
N LYS A 63 10.42 2.84 14.74
CA LYS A 63 9.05 3.03 15.22
C LYS A 63 8.21 3.56 14.08
N LYS A 64 6.97 3.06 13.95
CA LYS A 64 6.02 3.56 12.93
C LYS A 64 5.80 5.07 13.02
N GLU A 65 5.95 5.64 14.20
CA GLU A 65 5.86 7.08 14.47
C GLU A 65 6.91 7.88 13.70
N ASP A 66 8.11 7.32 13.50
CA ASP A 66 9.22 7.99 12.80
C ASP A 66 8.87 8.27 11.32
N PHE A 67 8.03 7.43 10.71
CA PHE A 67 7.62 7.54 9.31
C PHE A 67 6.20 8.06 9.12
N LYS A 68 5.43 8.15 10.20
CA LYS A 68 3.97 8.38 10.16
C LYS A 68 3.59 9.61 9.35
N GLN A 69 4.27 10.73 9.57
CA GLN A 69 3.93 11.97 8.86
C GLN A 69 4.20 11.83 7.35
N ARG A 70 5.32 11.23 6.96
CA ARG A 70 5.67 10.99 5.56
C ARG A 70 4.66 10.07 4.85
N ILE A 71 4.22 9.01 5.55
CA ILE A 71 3.18 8.12 5.02
C ILE A 71 1.86 8.88 4.84
N ILE A 72 1.48 9.73 5.81
CA ILE A 72 0.27 10.55 5.73
C ILE A 72 0.34 11.51 4.53
N ASP A 73 1.45 12.20 4.34
CA ASP A 73 1.64 13.15 3.24
C ASP A 73 1.52 12.47 1.87
N CYS A 74 2.03 11.24 1.74
CA CYS A 74 1.92 10.44 0.51
C CYS A 74 0.54 9.81 0.28
N THR A 75 -0.30 9.66 1.33
CA THR A 75 -1.54 8.86 1.24
C THR A 75 -2.82 9.64 1.51
N ARG A 76 -2.75 10.86 2.03
CA ARG A 76 -3.91 11.70 2.35
C ARG A 76 -3.91 12.99 1.54
N GLY A 77 -5.07 13.63 1.45
CA GLY A 77 -5.28 14.85 0.66
C GLY A 77 -5.72 14.57 -0.78
N ASP A 78 -5.55 15.53 -1.65
CA ASP A 78 -5.78 15.39 -3.09
C ASP A 78 -4.62 14.67 -3.77
N TRP A 79 -4.88 14.12 -4.96
CA TRP A 79 -3.88 13.31 -5.65
C TRP A 79 -2.70 14.10 -6.21
N ASN A 80 -2.88 15.40 -6.45
CA ASN A 80 -1.75 16.23 -6.87
C ASN A 80 -0.72 16.36 -5.74
N SER A 81 -1.19 16.65 -4.53
CA SER A 81 -0.34 16.73 -3.33
C SER A 81 0.33 15.38 -3.03
N ARG A 82 -0.44 14.28 -3.03
CA ARG A 82 0.11 12.92 -2.81
C ARG A 82 1.22 12.59 -3.82
N ILE A 83 1.00 12.82 -5.11
CA ILE A 83 2.00 12.58 -6.16
C ILE A 83 3.24 13.45 -5.96
N SER A 84 3.07 14.70 -5.56
CA SER A 84 4.18 15.61 -5.28
C SER A 84 5.03 15.08 -4.11
N TYR A 85 4.40 14.67 -3.01
CA TYR A 85 5.11 14.09 -1.87
C TYR A 85 5.81 12.77 -2.22
N MET A 86 5.14 11.88 -2.96
CA MET A 86 5.77 10.64 -3.42
C MET A 86 6.98 10.92 -4.32
N LYS A 87 6.90 11.89 -5.24
CA LYS A 87 8.05 12.31 -6.07
C LYS A 87 9.20 12.84 -5.23
N SER A 88 8.93 13.69 -4.25
CA SER A 88 9.99 14.24 -3.39
C SER A 88 10.62 13.17 -2.49
N THR A 89 9.86 12.15 -2.11
CA THR A 89 10.33 11.06 -1.24
C THR A 89 11.12 10.02 -2.04
N PHE A 90 10.59 9.55 -3.16
CA PHE A 90 11.14 8.42 -3.94
C PHE A 90 11.89 8.85 -5.21
N GLY A 91 12.00 10.14 -5.49
CA GLY A 91 12.64 10.69 -6.69
C GLY A 91 11.75 10.61 -7.93
N SER A 92 10.90 9.60 -8.06
CA SER A 92 9.97 9.41 -9.17
C SER A 92 8.70 8.70 -8.73
N VAL A 93 7.67 8.71 -9.60
CA VAL A 93 6.45 7.92 -9.46
C VAL A 93 6.09 7.30 -10.80
N PRO A 94 5.34 6.18 -10.84
CA PRO A 94 4.92 5.56 -12.09
C PRO A 94 4.09 6.51 -12.96
N GLN A 95 4.28 6.45 -14.28
CA GLN A 95 3.53 7.26 -15.23
C GLN A 95 2.01 7.00 -15.14
N SER A 96 1.61 5.76 -14.90
CA SER A 96 0.18 5.41 -14.71
C SER A 96 -0.49 6.15 -13.56
N LEU A 97 0.27 6.48 -12.49
CA LEU A 97 -0.25 7.27 -11.37
C LEU A 97 -0.45 8.74 -11.79
N ILE A 98 0.48 9.29 -12.58
CA ILE A 98 0.38 10.66 -13.12
C ILE A 98 -0.82 10.77 -14.06
N ASP A 99 -0.94 9.83 -14.99
CA ASP A 99 -2.02 9.79 -15.98
C ASP A 99 -3.39 9.55 -15.32
N GLY A 100 -3.43 8.72 -14.28
CA GLY A 100 -4.63 8.39 -13.51
C GLY A 100 -5.10 9.48 -12.56
N ARG A 101 -4.31 10.53 -12.31
CA ARG A 101 -4.56 11.55 -11.26
C ARG A 101 -5.99 12.11 -11.28
N SER A 102 -6.45 12.56 -12.44
CA SER A 102 -7.79 13.18 -12.57
C SER A 102 -8.91 12.20 -12.22
N GLU A 103 -8.80 10.95 -12.68
CA GLU A 103 -9.80 9.91 -12.38
C GLU A 103 -9.75 9.48 -10.91
N LEU A 104 -8.56 9.43 -10.32
CA LEU A 104 -8.38 9.17 -8.89
C LEU A 104 -9.01 10.26 -8.01
N ASP A 105 -8.91 11.54 -8.40
CA ASP A 105 -9.59 12.62 -7.69
C ASP A 105 -11.11 12.55 -7.84
N LYS A 106 -11.63 12.24 -9.02
CA LYS A 106 -13.07 11.98 -9.21
C LYS A 106 -13.55 10.83 -8.31
N MET A 107 -12.78 9.75 -8.27
CA MET A 107 -13.08 8.60 -7.42
C MET A 107 -13.07 8.99 -5.93
N ARG A 108 -12.08 9.76 -5.47
CA ARG A 108 -11.98 10.28 -4.11
C ARG A 108 -13.18 11.15 -3.73
N ILE A 109 -13.58 12.08 -4.61
CA ILE A 109 -14.74 12.95 -4.39
C ILE A 109 -16.03 12.13 -4.28
N LEU A 110 -16.22 11.17 -5.20
CA LEU A 110 -17.40 10.29 -5.18
C LEU A 110 -17.40 9.41 -3.92
N ARG A 111 -16.26 8.83 -3.55
CA ARG A 111 -16.11 8.04 -2.31
C ARG A 111 -16.46 8.87 -1.07
N ASN A 112 -16.08 10.14 -1.01
CA ASN A 112 -16.42 11.00 0.11
C ASN A 112 -17.94 11.27 0.19
N LYS A 113 -18.60 11.48 -0.94
CA LYS A 113 -20.08 11.59 -0.98
C LYS A 113 -20.74 10.30 -0.48
N VAL A 114 -20.24 9.13 -0.85
CA VAL A 114 -20.75 7.83 -0.38
C VAL A 114 -20.57 7.70 1.14
N GLY A 115 -19.36 7.95 1.64
CA GLY A 115 -19.04 7.79 3.06
C GLY A 115 -19.76 8.75 4.01
N HIS A 116 -20.09 9.96 3.56
CA HIS A 116 -20.69 10.98 4.42
C HIS A 116 -22.19 11.20 4.19
N ALA A 117 -22.71 10.91 3.01
CA ALA A 117 -24.10 11.21 2.65
C ALA A 117 -24.75 10.10 1.80
N PHE A 118 -24.27 8.85 1.93
CA PHE A 118 -24.80 7.69 1.17
C PHE A 118 -24.85 7.95 -0.34
N GLY A 119 -23.81 8.61 -0.88
CA GLY A 119 -23.73 8.97 -2.30
C GLY A 119 -24.56 10.18 -2.71
N ARG A 120 -25.07 10.96 -1.76
CA ARG A 120 -25.82 12.21 -2.02
C ARG A 120 -24.89 13.42 -1.92
N ASP A 121 -25.37 14.57 -2.34
CA ASP A 121 -24.68 15.84 -2.12
C ASP A 121 -24.67 16.19 -0.62
N ILE A 122 -23.47 16.37 -0.05
CA ILE A 122 -23.29 16.58 1.39
C ILE A 122 -23.91 17.90 1.84
N GLU A 123 -23.71 18.98 1.10
CA GLU A 123 -24.18 20.31 1.47
C GLU A 123 -25.70 20.38 1.39
N LYS A 124 -26.29 19.86 0.30
CA LYS A 124 -27.73 19.77 0.15
C LYS A 124 -28.38 18.85 1.19
N SER A 125 -27.72 17.73 1.54
CA SER A 125 -28.23 16.79 2.54
C SER A 125 -28.19 17.34 3.97
N ARG A 126 -27.33 18.33 4.24
CA ARG A 126 -27.25 19.03 5.53
C ARG A 126 -28.20 20.23 5.65
N ASN A 127 -28.71 20.75 4.56
CA ASN A 127 -29.72 21.80 4.55
C ASN A 127 -31.08 21.22 4.96
N TYR A 128 -31.32 21.08 6.23
CA TYR A 128 -32.47 20.68 7.05
C TYR A 128 -33.90 20.70 6.41
N ALA A 129 -34.00 20.72 5.09
CA ALA A 129 -35.25 20.53 4.38
C ALA A 129 -35.65 19.04 4.46
N LEU A 130 -36.27 18.65 5.56
CA LEU A 130 -36.75 17.31 5.88
C LEU A 130 -37.68 16.69 4.81
N THR A 131 -38.06 17.45 3.80
CA THR A 131 -38.99 17.05 2.75
C THR A 131 -38.34 16.69 1.41
N GLN A 132 -37.04 16.93 1.22
CA GLN A 132 -36.37 16.63 -0.06
C GLN A 132 -35.33 15.54 0.10
N ILE A 133 -35.61 14.35 -0.41
CA ILE A 133 -34.64 13.28 -0.56
C ILE A 133 -33.85 13.54 -1.85
N HIS A 134 -32.57 13.92 -1.71
CA HIS A 134 -31.68 14.10 -2.86
C HIS A 134 -31.28 12.75 -3.46
N ASN A 135 -31.28 12.66 -4.77
CA ASN A 135 -30.88 11.45 -5.48
C ASN A 135 -29.41 11.10 -5.21
N MET A 136 -29.12 9.81 -5.14
CA MET A 136 -27.74 9.32 -5.08
C MET A 136 -27.01 9.60 -6.41
N GLU A 137 -25.71 9.83 -6.31
CA GLU A 137 -24.85 9.82 -7.49
C GLU A 137 -24.98 8.48 -8.23
N THR A 138 -24.83 8.51 -9.53
CA THR A 138 -24.91 7.29 -10.35
C THR A 138 -23.51 6.82 -10.74
N LEU A 139 -23.18 5.58 -10.39
CA LEU A 139 -21.96 4.92 -10.82
C LEU A 139 -22.30 3.77 -11.78
N LYS A 140 -22.07 3.99 -13.06
CA LYS A 140 -22.29 2.94 -14.08
C LYS A 140 -21.28 1.81 -13.93
N THR A 141 -21.69 0.57 -14.17
CA THR A 141 -20.83 -0.63 -14.13
C THR A 141 -19.56 -0.46 -14.96
N LYS A 142 -19.68 0.09 -16.17
CA LYS A 142 -18.51 0.36 -17.03
C LYS A 142 -17.50 1.30 -16.37
N GLN A 143 -17.95 2.32 -15.65
CA GLN A 143 -17.09 3.27 -14.95
C GLN A 143 -16.43 2.61 -13.73
N PHE A 144 -17.16 1.81 -12.98
CA PHE A 144 -16.61 1.07 -11.84
C PHE A 144 -15.51 0.10 -12.28
N LEU A 145 -15.75 -0.68 -13.34
CA LEU A 145 -14.74 -1.56 -13.91
C LEU A 145 -13.50 -0.81 -14.44
N LYS A 146 -13.70 0.41 -14.96
CA LYS A 146 -12.57 1.30 -15.32
C LYS A 146 -11.73 1.66 -14.10
N TYR A 147 -12.36 2.03 -12.99
CA TYR A 147 -11.67 2.31 -11.73
C TYR A 147 -10.89 1.10 -11.19
N GLN A 148 -11.49 -0.08 -11.19
CA GLN A 148 -10.81 -1.31 -10.76
C GLN A 148 -9.55 -1.59 -11.59
N LYS A 149 -9.66 -1.53 -12.93
CA LYS A 149 -8.52 -1.74 -13.82
C LYS A 149 -7.42 -0.70 -13.61
N MET A 150 -7.80 0.56 -13.45
CA MET A 150 -6.87 1.67 -13.19
C MET A 150 -6.12 1.46 -11.87
N ILE A 151 -6.83 1.18 -10.77
CA ILE A 151 -6.24 0.93 -9.45
C ILE A 151 -5.29 -0.27 -9.51
N LYS A 152 -5.70 -1.37 -10.13
CA LYS A 152 -4.84 -2.56 -10.30
C LYS A 152 -3.54 -2.22 -11.04
N LYS A 153 -3.63 -1.47 -12.14
CA LYS A 153 -2.47 -1.04 -12.92
C LYS A 153 -1.54 -0.15 -12.09
N ILE A 154 -2.08 0.88 -11.43
CA ILE A 154 -1.30 1.81 -10.62
C ILE A 154 -0.62 1.08 -9.44
N ALA A 155 -1.35 0.21 -8.72
CA ALA A 155 -0.78 -0.57 -7.64
C ALA A 155 0.37 -1.46 -8.13
N SER A 156 0.19 -2.17 -9.23
CA SER A 156 1.26 -3.01 -9.82
C SER A 156 2.49 -2.20 -10.22
N ASP A 157 2.31 -1.01 -10.78
CA ASP A 157 3.43 -0.16 -11.21
C ASP A 157 4.17 0.46 -10.01
N ILE A 158 3.43 0.82 -8.94
CA ILE A 158 4.02 1.26 -7.67
C ILE A 158 4.80 0.12 -7.02
N ASP A 159 4.23 -1.09 -6.95
CA ASP A 159 4.93 -2.28 -6.46
C ASP A 159 6.25 -2.48 -7.19
N GLN A 160 6.18 -2.54 -8.52
CA GLN A 160 7.39 -2.75 -9.33
C GLN A 160 8.45 -1.67 -9.08
N GLN A 161 8.05 -0.42 -8.98
CA GLN A 161 9.00 0.68 -8.75
C GLN A 161 9.61 0.61 -7.34
N LEU A 162 8.79 0.45 -6.31
CA LEU A 162 9.28 0.44 -4.93
C LEU A 162 10.06 -0.83 -4.60
N MET A 163 9.62 -2.00 -5.11
CA MET A 163 10.35 -3.25 -4.97
C MET A 163 11.74 -3.19 -5.62
N ASN A 164 11.84 -2.61 -6.82
CA ASN A 164 13.12 -2.56 -7.53
C ASN A 164 14.10 -1.54 -6.94
N ASN A 165 13.61 -0.43 -6.37
CA ASN A 165 14.47 0.69 -5.98
C ASN A 165 14.72 0.77 -4.47
N HIS A 166 13.81 0.30 -3.62
CA HIS A 166 13.88 0.55 -2.18
C HIS A 166 13.64 -0.70 -1.32
N ILE A 167 12.71 -1.60 -1.70
CA ILE A 167 12.31 -2.71 -0.84
C ILE A 167 13.19 -3.95 -1.07
N GLY A 168 13.36 -4.35 -2.33
CA GLY A 168 14.15 -5.53 -2.68
C GLY A 168 13.73 -6.78 -1.91
N ASN A 169 14.69 -7.43 -1.31
CA ASN A 169 14.51 -8.64 -0.50
C ASN A 169 14.39 -8.34 1.01
N PHE A 170 13.98 -7.13 1.39
CA PHE A 170 13.88 -6.76 2.81
C PHE A 170 12.97 -7.69 3.61
N GLN A 171 11.79 -8.04 3.11
CA GLN A 171 10.85 -8.86 3.85
C GLN A 171 11.38 -10.25 4.24
N PRO A 172 11.93 -11.06 3.34
CA PRO A 172 12.55 -12.35 3.74
C PRO A 172 13.77 -12.18 4.65
N LEU A 173 14.55 -11.12 4.48
CA LEU A 173 15.67 -10.80 5.38
C LEU A 173 15.18 -10.38 6.77
N TYR A 174 14.14 -9.55 6.85
CA TYR A 174 13.51 -9.16 8.10
C TYR A 174 12.88 -10.35 8.83
N HIS A 175 12.20 -11.21 8.09
CA HIS A 175 11.66 -12.46 8.65
C HIS A 175 12.78 -13.33 9.24
N TYR A 176 13.91 -13.47 8.54
CA TYR A 176 15.06 -14.19 9.05
C TYR A 176 15.67 -13.51 10.28
N HIS A 177 15.77 -12.19 10.30
CA HIS A 177 16.23 -11.41 11.45
C HIS A 177 15.39 -11.69 12.70
N LEU A 178 14.06 -11.75 12.58
CA LEU A 178 13.18 -12.09 13.70
C LEU A 178 13.35 -13.51 14.24
N LEU A 179 13.72 -14.46 13.38
CA LEU A 179 14.00 -15.85 13.78
C LEU A 179 15.38 -16.00 14.46
N TYR A 180 16.33 -15.12 14.13
CA TYR A 180 17.74 -15.27 14.50
C TYR A 180 17.99 -15.38 16.01
N PRO A 181 17.41 -14.54 16.89
CA PRO A 181 17.69 -14.58 18.33
C PRO A 181 17.25 -15.87 19.03
N SER A 182 16.16 -16.48 18.57
CA SER A 182 15.49 -17.57 19.29
C SER A 182 15.84 -18.96 18.78
N ALA A 183 15.94 -19.16 17.48
CA ALA A 183 16.03 -20.50 16.89
C ALA A 183 17.30 -20.71 16.05
N VAL A 184 17.88 -19.67 15.49
CA VAL A 184 18.86 -19.77 14.39
C VAL A 184 20.31 -19.80 14.88
N ARG A 185 20.62 -19.11 15.96
CA ARG A 185 22.00 -18.86 16.42
C ARG A 185 22.83 -20.13 16.71
N LYS A 186 22.16 -21.26 16.99
CA LYS A 186 22.80 -22.54 17.32
C LYS A 186 22.81 -23.54 16.17
N LEU A 187 22.25 -23.21 15.02
CA LEU A 187 22.08 -24.08 13.87
C LEU A 187 23.20 -23.87 12.86
N ASN A 188 23.56 -24.95 12.11
CA ASN A 188 24.43 -24.82 10.95
C ASN A 188 23.67 -24.18 9.76
N ASP A 189 24.37 -23.75 8.72
CA ASP A 189 23.81 -23.03 7.57
C ASP A 189 22.73 -23.81 6.84
N GLY A 190 22.88 -25.13 6.72
CA GLY A 190 21.87 -25.99 6.10
C GLY A 190 20.56 -26.04 6.90
N GLU A 191 20.67 -26.14 8.22
CA GLU A 191 19.53 -26.12 9.14
C GLU A 191 18.85 -24.74 9.15
N ARG A 192 19.62 -23.66 9.17
CA ARG A 192 19.12 -22.27 9.09
C ARG A 192 18.33 -22.06 7.80
N MET A 193 18.86 -22.46 6.67
CA MET A 193 18.20 -22.38 5.36
C MET A 193 16.88 -23.16 5.34
N MET A 194 16.86 -24.38 5.90
CA MET A 194 15.65 -25.20 5.97
C MET A 194 14.60 -24.60 6.90
N LEU A 195 15.02 -24.08 8.05
CA LEU A 195 14.15 -23.38 8.99
C LEU A 195 13.50 -22.14 8.35
N LEU A 196 14.31 -21.29 7.69
CA LEU A 196 13.82 -20.12 6.98
C LEU A 196 12.81 -20.51 5.90
N LYS A 197 13.12 -21.51 5.07
CA LYS A 197 12.23 -21.98 4.01
C LYS A 197 10.90 -22.46 4.56
N LYS A 198 10.91 -23.20 5.66
CA LYS A 198 9.70 -23.71 6.32
C LYS A 198 8.86 -22.58 6.91
N SER A 199 9.50 -21.63 7.59
CA SER A 199 8.84 -20.50 8.24
C SER A 199 8.20 -19.55 7.21
N ILE A 200 8.92 -19.16 6.17
CA ILE A 200 8.39 -18.32 5.10
C ILE A 200 7.18 -18.97 4.43
N GLY A 201 7.27 -20.27 4.11
CA GLY A 201 6.16 -21.02 3.50
C GLY A 201 4.91 -21.08 4.38
N GLY A 202 5.08 -21.11 5.71
CA GLY A 202 4.00 -21.09 6.68
C GLY A 202 3.37 -19.71 6.88
N ASP A 203 4.21 -18.70 7.11
CA ASP A 203 3.78 -17.37 7.57
C ASP A 203 3.43 -16.42 6.41
N ILE A 204 4.23 -16.45 5.34
CA ILE A 204 4.08 -15.52 4.19
C ILE A 204 3.33 -16.19 3.03
N LYS A 205 3.14 -17.52 3.06
CA LYS A 205 2.52 -18.31 1.98
C LYS A 205 3.22 -18.21 0.61
N GLU A 206 4.47 -17.78 0.60
CA GLU A 206 5.33 -17.74 -0.58
C GLU A 206 6.30 -18.93 -0.59
N THR A 207 6.57 -19.44 -1.78
CA THR A 207 7.52 -20.56 -1.97
C THR A 207 8.83 -20.03 -2.53
N TYR A 208 9.84 -19.95 -1.68
CA TYR A 208 11.20 -19.62 -2.11
C TYR A 208 12.03 -20.89 -2.40
N SER A 209 12.96 -20.77 -3.35
CA SER A 209 13.91 -21.86 -3.64
C SER A 209 14.88 -22.07 -2.48
N LYS A 210 15.49 -23.26 -2.38
CA LYS A 210 16.55 -23.51 -1.40
C LYS A 210 17.74 -22.57 -1.59
N ASP A 211 18.09 -22.29 -2.84
CA ASP A 211 19.23 -21.42 -3.17
C ASP A 211 18.97 -19.98 -2.76
N PHE A 212 17.74 -19.48 -2.93
CA PHE A 212 17.36 -18.17 -2.42
C PHE A 212 17.46 -18.10 -0.89
N CYS A 213 16.93 -19.10 -0.17
CA CYS A 213 17.02 -19.13 1.29
C CYS A 213 18.49 -19.24 1.77
N ARG A 214 19.34 -19.97 1.05
CA ARG A 214 20.78 -20.03 1.33
C ARG A 214 21.42 -18.66 1.13
N TRP A 215 21.07 -17.96 0.05
CA TRP A 215 21.54 -16.60 -0.21
C TRP A 215 21.13 -15.64 0.92
N VAL A 216 19.89 -15.68 1.38
CA VAL A 216 19.41 -14.84 2.51
C VAL A 216 20.24 -15.07 3.78
N VAL A 217 20.51 -16.35 4.13
CA VAL A 217 21.34 -16.71 5.29
C VAL A 217 22.76 -16.15 5.12
N THR A 218 23.40 -16.40 3.98
CA THR A 218 24.76 -15.93 3.69
C THR A 218 24.86 -14.41 3.70
N TYR A 219 23.90 -13.73 3.05
CA TYR A 219 23.88 -12.27 3.02
C TYR A 219 23.73 -11.67 4.43
N TYR A 220 22.80 -12.20 5.22
CA TYR A 220 22.59 -11.74 6.58
C TYR A 220 23.82 -11.91 7.47
N ASP A 221 24.57 -13.00 7.31
CA ASP A 221 25.82 -13.24 8.07
C ASP A 221 26.93 -12.26 7.68
N GLN A 222 26.94 -11.74 6.44
CA GLN A 222 27.91 -10.77 5.93
C GLN A 222 27.62 -9.31 6.33
N LEU A 223 26.39 -8.97 6.70
CA LEU A 223 26.05 -7.64 7.20
C LEU A 223 26.74 -7.35 8.54
#